data_a8b0cc760c2745256d664a8c1c1208a9
#
_entry.id   a8b0cc760c2745256d664a8c1c1208a9
#
_cell.length_a   1.000
_cell.length_b   1.000
_cell.length_c   1.000
_cell.angle_alpha   90.00
_cell.angle_beta   90.00
_cell.angle_gamma   90.00
#
_symmetry.space_group_name_H-M   'P 1'
#
loop_
_entity.id
_entity.type
_entity.pdbx_description
1 polymer ?
#
loop_
_entity_poly.entity_id
_entity_poly.type
_entity_poly.pdbx_seq_one_letter_code
_entity_poly.pdbx_strand_id
1 'polypeptide(L)'
;MREKIKNLLIVLLGLLMIAQLMVNLALGLGEDTLQAMANHLGIAIRPDSTQSVLSEPALRPAKLAICGPEGLHLACGNEVDVLLGAVSPILSEALGSVGKITSIEEKVFLQALSEQHIAFSFSYPVPFYLLQHWWTGETGFSSDQAASTLLILSREEKVALAFCDESTGKYYLAETAAGYERFVSQCQAAPAGNAFYAFERDGYHMLRSYEPVWSGAVHYPTYTIALPDFSEEGAISDELLSAFEINHFLAEVYKESDGDIVYIEGYNALQFSKDGHVVYSVTGDGGIDLELSDSASEKERRAYISRRIGEILERISAAAGCDGGFSIAGITAEKGGYVVTCERGMGGGFVTEADGYSAIVTTRGDRITGIRMTLSTASENGTAMLLPLHLATALLEGEDNSFCVRYTEQEGLMVPDLYSMGGASHGME
;
A
#
# COMPACT_ATOMS: atom_id res chain seq x y z
N MET A 1 18.23 -51.79 37.80
CA MET A 1 18.27 -51.23 36.42
C MET A 1 16.91 -50.79 35.90
N ARG A 2 15.84 -51.58 36.04
CA ARG A 2 14.49 -51.24 35.57
C ARG A 2 13.89 -49.94 36.19
N GLU A 3 14.08 -49.66 37.47
CA GLU A 3 13.55 -48.42 38.08
C GLU A 3 14.23 -47.15 37.58
N LYS A 4 15.54 -47.19 37.31
CA LYS A 4 16.27 -46.04 36.77
C LYS A 4 15.79 -45.69 35.33
N ILE A 5 15.48 -46.72 34.53
CA ILE A 5 14.95 -46.55 33.19
C ILE A 5 13.51 -45.99 33.23
N LYS A 6 12.69 -46.47 34.17
CA LYS A 6 11.34 -45.95 34.37
C LYS A 6 11.30 -44.47 34.77
N ASN A 7 12.19 -44.10 35.70
CA ASN A 7 12.31 -42.69 36.14
C ASN A 7 12.86 -41.81 35.02
N LEU A 8 13.81 -42.28 34.22
CA LEU A 8 14.33 -41.56 33.06
C LEU A 8 13.22 -41.33 32.00
N LEU A 9 12.38 -42.35 31.78
CA LEU A 9 11.27 -42.29 30.83
C LEU A 9 10.19 -41.28 31.27
N ILE A 10 9.88 -41.24 32.58
CA ILE A 10 8.93 -40.26 33.14
C ILE A 10 9.46 -38.84 33.01
N VAL A 11 10.75 -38.60 33.26
CA VAL A 11 11.37 -37.28 33.09
C VAL A 11 11.37 -36.86 31.61
N LEU A 12 11.67 -37.80 30.71
CA LEU A 12 11.67 -37.55 29.28
C LEU A 12 10.24 -37.21 28.77
N LEU A 13 9.21 -37.92 29.21
CA LEU A 13 7.81 -37.65 28.89
C LEU A 13 7.34 -36.31 29.46
N GLY A 14 7.78 -35.97 30.67
CA GLY A 14 7.51 -34.66 31.27
C GLY A 14 8.12 -33.51 30.47
N LEU A 15 9.38 -33.68 30.02
CA LEU A 15 10.02 -32.67 29.14
C LEU A 15 9.34 -32.55 27.77
N LEU A 16 8.87 -33.65 27.19
CA LEU A 16 8.15 -33.66 25.94
C LEU A 16 6.78 -32.97 26.06
N MET A 17 6.05 -33.18 27.14
CA MET A 17 4.78 -32.50 27.45
C MET A 17 5.01 -30.98 27.64
N ILE A 18 6.06 -30.59 28.34
CA ILE A 18 6.41 -29.16 28.51
C ILE A 18 6.78 -28.54 27.18
N ALA A 19 7.57 -29.21 26.33
CA ALA A 19 7.91 -28.74 25.01
C ALA A 19 6.69 -28.60 24.12
N GLN A 20 5.73 -29.53 24.16
CA GLN A 20 4.49 -29.47 23.40
C GLN A 20 3.56 -28.36 23.91
N LEU A 21 3.51 -28.12 25.21
CA LEU A 21 2.78 -27.00 25.81
C LEU A 21 3.37 -25.66 25.38
N MET A 22 4.71 -25.55 25.34
CA MET A 22 5.42 -24.35 24.89
C MET A 22 5.17 -24.08 23.40
N VAL A 23 5.16 -25.12 22.57
CA VAL A 23 4.84 -24.99 21.13
C VAL A 23 3.39 -24.54 20.94
N ASN A 24 2.42 -25.13 21.65
CA ASN A 24 1.02 -24.74 21.57
C ASN A 24 0.78 -23.33 22.14
N LEU A 25 1.52 -22.91 23.17
CA LEU A 25 1.49 -21.54 23.66
C LEU A 25 2.08 -20.56 22.63
N ALA A 26 3.20 -20.94 22.00
CA ALA A 26 3.84 -20.13 20.96
C ALA A 26 2.98 -19.94 19.71
N LEU A 27 2.21 -20.96 19.33
CA LEU A 27 1.25 -20.89 18.22
C LEU A 27 -0.01 -20.07 18.55
N GLY A 28 -0.31 -19.88 19.84
CA GLY A 28 -1.46 -19.10 20.31
C GLY A 28 -1.13 -17.67 20.77
N LEU A 29 0.16 -17.32 20.85
CA LEU A 29 0.62 -15.99 21.24
C LEU A 29 1.06 -15.25 19.97
N GLY A 30 0.58 -14.02 19.77
CA GLY A 30 1.08 -13.15 18.68
C GLY A 30 2.59 -12.90 18.83
N GLU A 31 3.26 -12.62 17.70
CA GLU A 31 4.71 -12.42 17.60
C GLU A 31 5.27 -11.44 18.63
N ASP A 32 4.55 -10.35 18.93
CA ASP A 32 4.94 -9.32 19.89
C ASP A 32 5.09 -9.88 21.33
N THR A 33 4.23 -10.82 21.72
CA THR A 33 4.26 -11.46 23.04
C THR A 33 5.41 -12.45 23.16
N LEU A 34 5.75 -13.15 22.08
CA LEU A 34 6.89 -14.04 22.00
C LEU A 34 8.21 -13.26 22.06
N GLN A 35 8.28 -12.12 21.38
CA GLN A 35 9.45 -11.23 21.40
C GLN A 35 9.67 -10.63 22.81
N ALA A 36 8.60 -10.21 23.48
CA ALA A 36 8.66 -9.69 24.84
C ALA A 36 9.13 -10.77 25.85
N MET A 37 8.66 -12.01 25.72
CA MET A 37 9.09 -13.12 26.55
C MET A 37 10.56 -13.52 26.28
N ALA A 38 10.97 -13.54 25.03
CA ALA A 38 12.37 -13.85 24.65
C ALA A 38 13.35 -12.80 25.18
N ASN A 39 13.01 -11.53 25.09
CA ASN A 39 13.79 -10.43 25.64
C ASN A 39 13.89 -10.52 27.17
N HIS A 40 12.85 -10.97 27.85
CA HIS A 40 12.83 -11.15 29.29
C HIS A 40 13.68 -12.34 29.74
N LEU A 41 13.82 -13.36 28.88
CA LEU A 41 14.64 -14.55 29.13
C LEU A 41 16.10 -14.40 28.63
N GLY A 42 16.47 -13.25 28.05
CA GLY A 42 17.79 -12.98 27.51
C GLY A 42 18.15 -13.85 26.29
N ILE A 43 17.15 -14.43 25.64
CA ILE A 43 17.28 -15.19 24.39
C ILE A 43 17.18 -14.22 23.24
N ALA A 44 18.28 -13.90 22.57
CA ALA A 44 18.25 -13.16 21.33
C ALA A 44 17.63 -14.06 20.24
N ILE A 45 16.33 -13.98 20.05
CA ILE A 45 15.70 -14.47 18.83
C ILE A 45 16.12 -13.48 17.75
N ARG A 46 17.10 -13.89 16.91
CA ARG A 46 17.24 -13.22 15.62
C ARG A 46 15.94 -13.52 14.88
N PRO A 47 15.18 -12.51 14.47
CA PRO A 47 14.14 -12.77 13.49
C PRO A 47 14.85 -13.38 12.30
N ASP A 48 14.47 -14.61 11.93
CA ASP A 48 14.82 -15.15 10.63
C ASP A 48 14.39 -14.10 9.61
N SER A 49 15.29 -13.69 8.75
CA SER A 49 15.09 -12.67 7.72
C SER A 49 14.25 -13.15 6.52
N THR A 50 13.40 -14.13 6.71
CA THR A 50 12.11 -14.25 6.06
C THR A 50 11.12 -13.37 6.85
N GLN A 51 11.43 -12.07 6.96
CA GLN A 51 10.36 -11.12 7.04
C GLN A 51 9.44 -11.46 5.88
N SER A 52 8.24 -11.91 6.22
CA SER A 52 7.07 -11.64 5.42
C SER A 52 7.28 -10.24 4.91
N VAL A 53 7.59 -10.10 3.62
CA VAL A 53 7.52 -8.84 2.90
C VAL A 53 6.25 -8.22 3.41
N LEU A 54 6.39 -7.15 4.13
CA LEU A 54 5.35 -6.42 4.80
C LEU A 54 4.09 -6.50 3.94
N SER A 55 3.09 -7.23 4.42
CA SER A 55 1.72 -7.05 4.00
C SER A 55 1.28 -5.71 4.59
N GLU A 56 2.00 -4.65 4.25
CA GLU A 56 1.58 -3.33 4.56
C GLU A 56 0.57 -2.97 3.50
N PRO A 57 -0.65 -2.59 3.89
CA PRO A 57 -1.58 -1.86 3.05
C PRO A 57 -0.89 -0.55 2.71
N ALA A 58 0.00 -0.66 1.78
CA ALA A 58 1.00 0.33 1.55
C ALA A 58 0.37 1.44 0.76
N LEU A 59 0.76 2.61 1.11
CA LEU A 59 0.85 3.74 0.20
C LEU A 59 1.85 3.35 -0.89
N ARG A 60 1.36 2.61 -1.88
CA ARG A 60 2.19 2.14 -2.97
C ARG A 60 2.48 3.30 -3.93
N PRO A 61 3.74 3.59 -4.23
CA PRO A 61 4.04 4.56 -5.27
C PRO A 61 3.60 4.02 -6.64
N ALA A 62 3.07 4.90 -7.46
CA ALA A 62 2.74 4.61 -8.86
C ALA A 62 3.99 4.46 -9.72
N LYS A 63 5.09 5.14 -9.34
CA LYS A 63 6.40 5.05 -10.00
C LYS A 63 7.51 5.10 -8.96
N LEU A 64 8.56 4.35 -9.23
CA LEU A 64 9.79 4.35 -8.45
C LEU A 64 10.96 4.53 -9.42
N ALA A 65 11.76 5.55 -9.18
CA ALA A 65 12.97 5.79 -9.97
C ALA A 65 14.20 5.91 -9.07
N ILE A 66 15.33 5.40 -9.54
CA ILE A 66 16.61 5.45 -8.82
C ILE A 66 17.67 6.00 -9.76
N CYS A 67 18.30 7.10 -9.39
CA CYS A 67 19.46 7.65 -10.10
C CYS A 67 20.74 7.06 -9.50
N GLY A 68 21.33 6.12 -10.23
CA GLY A 68 22.59 5.48 -9.89
C GLY A 68 23.75 5.93 -10.78
N PRO A 69 24.91 5.25 -10.69
CA PRO A 69 26.09 5.57 -11.51
C PRO A 69 25.85 5.43 -13.02
N GLU A 70 24.95 4.55 -13.43
CA GLU A 70 24.62 4.28 -14.84
C GLU A 70 23.39 5.07 -15.33
N GLY A 71 22.98 6.11 -14.60
CA GLY A 71 21.88 7.00 -14.94
C GLY A 71 20.57 6.71 -14.19
N LEU A 72 19.50 7.32 -14.65
CA LEU A 72 18.16 7.18 -14.06
C LEU A 72 17.52 5.87 -14.52
N HIS A 73 17.20 5.01 -13.56
CA HIS A 73 16.40 3.82 -13.77
C HIS A 73 14.95 4.06 -13.26
N LEU A 74 13.99 3.91 -14.15
CA LEU A 74 12.55 3.96 -13.81
C LEU A 74 11.99 2.54 -13.87
N ALA A 75 11.57 2.05 -12.71
CA ALA A 75 11.01 0.71 -12.59
C ALA A 75 9.74 0.52 -13.43
N CYS A 76 9.54 -0.68 -13.94
CA CYS A 76 8.36 -1.04 -14.70
C CYS A 76 7.80 -2.41 -14.27
N GLY A 77 6.49 -2.58 -14.40
CA GLY A 77 5.82 -3.83 -14.05
C GLY A 77 6.10 -4.26 -12.61
N ASN A 78 6.30 -5.56 -12.42
CA ASN A 78 6.57 -6.15 -11.10
C ASN A 78 7.89 -5.68 -10.46
N GLU A 79 8.78 -5.03 -11.24
CA GLU A 79 10.03 -4.48 -10.71
C GLU A 79 9.79 -3.38 -9.67
N VAL A 80 8.67 -2.64 -9.76
CA VAL A 80 8.30 -1.61 -8.79
C VAL A 80 8.26 -2.19 -7.37
N ASP A 81 7.65 -3.35 -7.17
CA ASP A 81 7.54 -3.99 -5.86
C ASP A 81 8.89 -4.51 -5.36
N VAL A 82 9.68 -5.08 -6.25
CA VAL A 82 11.03 -5.57 -5.93
C VAL A 82 11.93 -4.41 -5.45
N LEU A 83 11.95 -3.32 -6.21
CA LEU A 83 12.76 -2.14 -5.85
C LEU A 83 12.19 -1.43 -4.62
N LEU A 84 10.86 -1.34 -4.50
CA LEU A 84 10.23 -0.78 -3.31
C LEU A 84 10.66 -1.55 -2.05
N GLY A 85 10.62 -2.88 -2.07
CA GLY A 85 11.13 -3.70 -0.97
C GLY A 85 12.60 -3.41 -0.62
N ALA A 86 13.44 -3.20 -1.64
CA ALA A 86 14.85 -2.88 -1.44
C ALA A 86 15.08 -1.50 -0.80
N VAL A 87 14.30 -0.47 -1.20
CA VAL A 87 14.49 0.92 -0.73
C VAL A 87 13.63 1.30 0.48
N SER A 88 12.63 0.47 0.86
CA SER A 88 11.76 0.69 2.02
C SER A 88 12.52 0.99 3.32
N PRO A 89 13.63 0.28 3.65
CA PRO A 89 14.35 0.56 4.89
C PRO A 89 14.95 1.96 4.95
N ILE A 90 15.48 2.49 3.83
CA ILE A 90 16.03 3.85 3.82
C ILE A 90 14.91 4.91 3.82
N LEU A 91 13.77 4.62 3.17
CA LEU A 91 12.61 5.50 3.21
C LEU A 91 12.04 5.61 4.63
N SER A 92 11.87 4.48 5.32
CA SER A 92 11.40 4.43 6.71
C SER A 92 12.35 5.19 7.65
N GLU A 93 13.67 4.99 7.52
CA GLU A 93 14.68 5.67 8.31
C GLU A 93 14.67 7.19 8.06
N ALA A 94 14.53 7.61 6.78
CA ALA A 94 14.45 9.02 6.41
C ALA A 94 13.17 9.68 6.94
N LEU A 95 12.01 9.04 6.78
CA LEU A 95 10.73 9.54 7.30
C LEU A 95 10.68 9.57 8.83
N GLY A 96 11.27 8.58 9.51
CA GLY A 96 11.32 8.51 10.98
C GLY A 96 12.26 9.53 11.61
N SER A 97 13.18 10.10 10.85
CA SER A 97 14.19 11.05 11.35
C SER A 97 14.10 12.45 10.72
N VAL A 98 12.94 12.82 10.18
CA VAL A 98 12.72 14.10 9.52
C VAL A 98 12.98 15.25 10.49
N GLY A 99 13.89 16.13 10.11
CA GLY A 99 14.19 17.37 10.80
C GLY A 99 13.29 18.53 10.37
N LYS A 100 13.84 19.75 10.46
CA LYS A 100 13.12 20.96 10.06
C LYS A 100 12.92 20.99 8.53
N ILE A 101 11.67 21.15 8.09
CA ILE A 101 11.35 21.43 6.69
C ILE A 101 11.65 22.89 6.36
N THR A 102 12.31 23.11 5.25
CA THR A 102 12.64 24.45 4.70
C THR A 102 12.15 24.54 3.27
N SER A 103 11.57 25.68 2.92
CA SER A 103 11.24 25.96 1.50
C SER A 103 12.52 26.19 0.72
N ILE A 104 12.56 25.64 -0.51
CA ILE A 104 13.66 25.81 -1.46
C ILE A 104 13.12 26.34 -2.79
N GLU A 105 14.00 26.85 -3.64
CA GLU A 105 13.65 27.24 -5.00
C GLU A 105 13.51 26.00 -5.89
N GLU A 106 12.63 26.05 -6.90
CA GLU A 106 12.47 25.00 -7.91
C GLU A 106 13.81 24.59 -8.54
N LYS A 107 14.66 25.57 -8.86
CA LYS A 107 15.98 25.31 -9.43
C LYS A 107 16.84 24.41 -8.55
N VAL A 108 16.76 24.56 -7.22
CA VAL A 108 17.51 23.72 -6.26
C VAL A 108 16.94 22.30 -6.26
N PHE A 109 15.60 22.17 -6.35
CA PHE A 109 14.95 20.87 -6.45
C PHE A 109 15.33 20.15 -7.76
N LEU A 110 15.27 20.81 -8.91
CA LEU A 110 15.63 20.25 -10.20
C LEU A 110 17.13 19.91 -10.27
N GLN A 111 18.00 20.72 -9.64
CA GLN A 111 19.42 20.39 -9.54
C GLN A 111 19.66 19.10 -8.75
N ALA A 112 18.90 18.85 -7.71
CA ALA A 112 18.99 17.62 -6.92
C ALA A 112 18.65 16.35 -7.75
N LEU A 113 17.80 16.48 -8.77
CA LEU A 113 17.48 15.39 -9.71
C LEU A 113 18.64 15.04 -10.64
N SER A 114 19.67 15.89 -10.77
CA SER A 114 20.88 15.58 -11.54
C SER A 114 21.93 14.81 -10.73
N GLU A 115 21.69 14.62 -9.44
CA GLU A 115 22.55 13.88 -8.52
C GLU A 115 21.96 12.49 -8.18
N GLN A 116 22.65 11.70 -7.37
CA GLN A 116 22.11 10.42 -6.90
C GLN A 116 20.88 10.66 -6.02
N HIS A 117 19.76 9.99 -6.35
CA HIS A 117 18.51 10.08 -5.60
C HIS A 117 17.63 8.86 -5.83
N ILE A 118 16.62 8.70 -4.96
CA ILE A 118 15.52 7.75 -5.10
C ILE A 118 14.23 8.58 -5.13
N ALA A 119 13.42 8.42 -6.17
CA ALA A 119 12.18 9.15 -6.36
C ALA A 119 10.97 8.22 -6.25
N PHE A 120 10.00 8.59 -5.41
CA PHE A 120 8.71 7.93 -5.27
C PHE A 120 7.64 8.87 -5.80
N SER A 121 6.88 8.44 -6.81
CA SER A 121 5.73 9.19 -7.32
C SER A 121 4.44 8.44 -6.98
N PHE A 122 3.49 9.14 -6.37
CA PHE A 122 2.18 8.62 -5.97
C PHE A 122 1.12 9.06 -6.96
N SER A 123 0.03 8.32 -7.09
CA SER A 123 -1.09 8.64 -8.00
C SER A 123 -1.90 9.87 -7.55
N TYR A 124 -1.72 10.32 -6.33
CA TYR A 124 -2.37 11.50 -5.75
C TYR A 124 -1.45 12.15 -4.70
N PRO A 125 -1.67 13.44 -4.37
CA PRO A 125 -0.90 14.11 -3.33
C PRO A 125 -1.17 13.50 -1.96
N VAL A 126 -0.14 12.96 -1.32
CA VAL A 126 -0.23 12.33 0.00
C VAL A 126 0.23 13.28 1.08
N PRO A 127 -0.58 13.56 2.10
CA PRO A 127 -0.15 14.35 3.26
C PRO A 127 1.08 13.73 3.93
N PHE A 128 2.06 14.58 4.26
CA PHE A 128 3.35 14.11 4.76
C PHE A 128 3.25 13.32 6.08
N TYR A 129 2.30 13.67 6.95
CA TYR A 129 2.04 12.92 8.19
C TYR A 129 1.51 11.50 7.93
N LEU A 130 0.78 11.28 6.81
CA LEU A 130 0.35 9.95 6.38
C LEU A 130 1.55 9.13 5.90
N LEU A 131 2.42 9.73 5.05
CA LEU A 131 3.65 9.07 4.60
C LEU A 131 4.48 8.63 5.81
N GLN A 132 4.69 9.50 6.78
CA GLN A 132 5.44 9.15 7.97
C GLN A 132 4.79 8.01 8.75
N HIS A 133 3.50 8.14 9.07
CA HIS A 133 2.81 7.11 9.87
C HIS A 133 2.86 5.73 9.23
N TRP A 134 2.69 5.64 7.93
CA TRP A 134 2.64 4.37 7.22
C TRP A 134 3.99 3.66 7.16
N TRP A 135 5.06 4.42 7.01
CA TRP A 135 6.40 3.87 6.89
C TRP A 135 7.11 3.69 8.24
N THR A 136 6.69 4.40 9.29
CA THR A 136 7.36 4.37 10.59
C THR A 136 6.46 3.95 11.76
N GLY A 137 5.14 3.96 11.57
CA GLY A 137 4.17 3.80 12.67
C GLY A 137 4.02 5.04 13.55
N GLU A 138 4.79 6.11 13.30
CA GLU A 138 4.82 7.33 14.12
C GLU A 138 4.06 8.48 13.45
N THR A 139 3.48 9.38 14.24
CA THR A 139 2.77 10.58 13.78
C THR A 139 3.44 11.88 14.25
N GLY A 140 4.71 11.81 14.59
CA GLY A 140 5.45 12.95 15.19
C GLY A 140 5.54 14.20 14.31
N PHE A 141 5.26 14.07 13.02
CA PHE A 141 5.37 15.14 12.05
C PHE A 141 4.00 15.77 11.74
N SER A 142 3.83 17.04 12.12
CA SER A 142 2.52 17.73 12.04
C SER A 142 2.28 18.51 10.74
N SER A 143 3.07 18.31 9.69
CA SER A 143 2.91 19.06 8.43
C SER A 143 1.67 18.64 7.65
N ASP A 144 0.91 19.63 7.16
CA ASP A 144 -0.24 19.43 6.27
C ASP A 144 0.14 19.43 4.78
N GLN A 145 1.42 19.65 4.47
CA GLN A 145 1.91 19.60 3.11
C GLN A 145 1.68 18.22 2.52
N ALA A 146 1.25 18.19 1.27
CA ALA A 146 1.00 16.97 0.54
C ALA A 146 1.90 16.91 -0.69
N ALA A 147 2.48 15.74 -0.94
CA ALA A 147 3.37 15.50 -2.07
C ALA A 147 2.88 14.34 -2.92
N SER A 148 2.86 14.49 -4.23
CA SER A 148 2.76 13.36 -5.15
C SER A 148 4.14 12.81 -5.55
N THR A 149 5.20 13.57 -5.33
CA THR A 149 6.59 13.13 -5.57
C THR A 149 7.45 13.43 -4.35
N LEU A 150 8.09 12.38 -3.82
CA LEU A 150 9.02 12.41 -2.71
C LEU A 150 10.38 11.94 -3.19
N LEU A 151 11.43 12.70 -2.92
CA LEU A 151 12.82 12.34 -3.22
C LEU A 151 13.58 12.03 -1.93
N ILE A 152 14.35 10.96 -1.95
CA ILE A 152 15.46 10.77 -1.01
C ILE A 152 16.73 11.13 -1.78
N LEU A 153 17.52 12.05 -1.28
CA LEU A 153 18.74 12.54 -1.92
C LEU A 153 19.87 12.72 -0.91
N SER A 154 21.09 12.87 -1.40
CA SER A 154 22.21 13.22 -0.54
C SER A 154 22.59 14.68 -0.70
N ARG A 155 22.95 15.32 0.41
CA ARG A 155 23.51 16.66 0.43
C ARG A 155 24.60 16.73 1.48
N GLU A 156 25.83 17.07 1.07
CA GLU A 156 26.97 17.18 1.99
C GLU A 156 27.16 15.91 2.87
N GLU A 157 27.10 14.73 2.24
CA GLU A 157 27.19 13.42 2.93
C GLU A 157 26.10 13.16 3.98
N LYS A 158 24.96 13.85 3.86
CA LYS A 158 23.75 13.60 4.64
C LYS A 158 22.59 13.21 3.75
N VAL A 159 21.67 12.43 4.27
CA VAL A 159 20.42 12.10 3.58
C VAL A 159 19.39 13.19 3.86
N ALA A 160 18.70 13.62 2.82
CA ALA A 160 17.61 14.58 2.92
C ALA A 160 16.40 14.09 2.14
N LEU A 161 15.22 14.57 2.54
CA LEU A 161 13.97 14.43 1.80
C LEU A 161 13.68 15.73 1.06
N ALA A 162 13.25 15.64 -0.21
CA ALA A 162 12.74 16.79 -0.94
C ALA A 162 11.40 16.45 -1.58
N PHE A 163 10.49 17.40 -1.66
CA PHE A 163 9.17 17.22 -2.26
C PHE A 163 8.59 18.55 -2.77
N CYS A 164 7.65 18.42 -3.71
CA CYS A 164 6.81 19.52 -4.16
C CYS A 164 5.43 19.39 -3.47
N ASP A 165 4.98 20.44 -2.80
CA ASP A 165 3.60 20.56 -2.33
C ASP A 165 2.75 21.10 -3.48
N GLU A 166 1.96 20.23 -4.09
CA GLU A 166 1.15 20.56 -5.25
C GLU A 166 0.03 21.56 -4.97
N SER A 167 -0.43 21.62 -3.73
CA SER A 167 -1.47 22.57 -3.34
C SER A 167 -0.99 24.01 -3.40
N THR A 168 0.32 24.23 -3.18
CA THR A 168 0.95 25.55 -3.14
C THR A 168 1.96 25.79 -4.26
N GLY A 169 2.37 24.75 -5.00
CA GLY A 169 3.44 24.78 -5.99
C GLY A 169 4.82 25.08 -5.39
N LYS A 170 5.00 24.86 -4.08
CA LYS A 170 6.27 25.14 -3.39
C LYS A 170 7.08 23.88 -3.18
N TYR A 171 8.39 24.06 -3.30
CA TYR A 171 9.36 22.99 -3.08
C TYR A 171 9.93 23.06 -1.67
N TYR A 172 10.16 21.90 -1.09
CA TYR A 172 10.64 21.77 0.28
C TYR A 172 11.78 20.77 0.37
N LEU A 173 12.65 20.99 1.34
CA LEU A 173 13.74 20.11 1.73
C LEU A 173 13.73 19.92 3.24
N ALA A 174 13.98 18.71 3.68
CA ALA A 174 14.15 18.36 5.09
C ALA A 174 15.39 17.49 5.27
N GLU A 175 16.30 17.88 6.16
CA GLU A 175 17.42 17.02 6.56
C GLU A 175 16.89 15.86 7.40
N THR A 176 17.55 14.70 7.29
CA THR A 176 17.23 13.50 8.07
C THR A 176 18.48 12.96 8.75
N ALA A 177 18.31 12.03 9.68
CA ALA A 177 19.41 11.29 10.27
C ALA A 177 19.59 9.89 9.64
N ALA A 178 18.98 9.64 8.47
CA ALA A 178 19.12 8.38 7.76
C ALA A 178 20.58 8.13 7.32
N GLY A 179 20.94 6.85 7.25
CA GLY A 179 22.34 6.43 6.98
C GLY A 179 22.78 6.73 5.55
N TYR A 180 23.73 7.62 5.39
CA TYR A 180 24.31 8.01 4.10
C TYR A 180 24.91 6.83 3.31
N GLU A 181 25.67 5.94 3.97
CA GLU A 181 26.28 4.78 3.31
C GLU A 181 25.23 3.81 2.76
N ARG A 182 24.12 3.62 3.48
CA ARG A 182 22.99 2.80 3.02
C ARG A 182 22.34 3.43 1.78
N PHE A 183 22.09 4.72 1.80
CA PHE A 183 21.54 5.44 0.65
C PHE A 183 22.44 5.29 -0.59
N VAL A 184 23.76 5.53 -0.45
CA VAL A 184 24.71 5.39 -1.55
C VAL A 184 24.75 3.95 -2.07
N SER A 185 24.74 2.96 -1.17
CA SER A 185 24.69 1.55 -1.56
C SER A 185 23.45 1.20 -2.37
N GLN A 186 22.28 1.74 -2.02
CA GLN A 186 21.05 1.55 -2.81
C GLN A 186 21.15 2.19 -4.19
N CYS A 187 21.65 3.42 -4.29
CA CYS A 187 21.86 4.07 -5.58
C CYS A 187 22.89 3.33 -6.45
N GLN A 188 23.95 2.78 -5.84
CA GLN A 188 24.96 1.99 -6.56
C GLN A 188 24.46 0.63 -7.04
N ALA A 189 23.47 0.06 -6.35
CA ALA A 189 22.82 -1.20 -6.73
C ALA A 189 21.71 -1.02 -7.76
N ALA A 190 21.41 0.22 -8.16
CA ALA A 190 20.38 0.49 -9.16
C ALA A 190 20.69 -0.19 -10.49
N PRO A 191 19.69 -0.72 -11.18
CA PRO A 191 19.87 -1.21 -12.54
C PRO A 191 20.34 -0.10 -13.50
N ALA A 192 20.80 -0.49 -14.69
CA ALA A 192 21.24 0.46 -15.73
C ALA A 192 20.11 1.45 -16.09
N GLY A 193 20.48 2.70 -16.35
CA GLY A 193 19.55 3.76 -16.68
C GLY A 193 18.72 3.47 -17.92
N ASN A 194 17.41 3.61 -17.79
CA ASN A 194 16.42 3.41 -18.86
C ASN A 194 15.48 4.62 -19.01
N ALA A 195 15.75 5.72 -18.30
CA ALA A 195 14.86 6.87 -18.21
C ALA A 195 15.64 8.20 -18.18
N PHE A 196 14.91 9.29 -18.23
CA PHE A 196 15.38 10.67 -18.09
C PHE A 196 14.23 11.49 -17.49
N TYR A 197 14.50 12.69 -16.96
CA TYR A 197 13.46 13.62 -16.51
C TYR A 197 12.96 14.50 -17.66
N ALA A 198 11.68 14.88 -17.62
CA ALA A 198 11.05 15.68 -18.68
C ALA A 198 11.81 17.00 -18.98
N PHE A 199 12.42 17.65 -17.96
CA PHE A 199 13.22 18.88 -18.13
C PHE A 199 14.53 18.66 -18.91
N GLU A 200 15.02 17.43 -19.05
CA GLU A 200 16.30 17.13 -19.71
C GLU A 200 16.19 17.09 -21.23
N ARG A 201 14.97 17.02 -21.78
CA ARG A 201 14.75 16.89 -23.23
C ARG A 201 13.59 17.74 -23.72
N ASP A 202 13.77 18.35 -24.88
CA ASP A 202 12.72 19.06 -25.59
C ASP A 202 11.58 18.09 -25.99
N GLY A 203 10.36 18.61 -26.06
CA GLY A 203 9.16 17.86 -26.46
C GLY A 203 8.32 17.30 -25.31
N TYR A 204 8.75 17.47 -24.07
CA TYR A 204 8.03 17.00 -22.88
C TYR A 204 7.46 18.14 -22.01
N HIS A 205 7.32 19.33 -22.56
CA HIS A 205 6.85 20.52 -21.85
C HIS A 205 5.42 20.44 -21.31
N MET A 206 4.64 19.45 -21.77
CA MET A 206 3.30 19.17 -21.23
C MET A 206 3.35 18.37 -19.93
N LEU A 207 4.52 17.83 -19.59
CA LEU A 207 4.74 17.10 -18.35
C LEU A 207 5.34 18.02 -17.29
N ARG A 208 5.16 17.63 -16.04
CA ARG A 208 5.91 18.21 -14.91
C ARG A 208 7.40 18.12 -15.20
N SER A 209 8.15 19.17 -14.93
CA SER A 209 9.59 19.19 -15.20
C SER A 209 10.33 18.02 -14.56
N TYR A 210 9.90 17.57 -13.40
CA TYR A 210 10.47 16.44 -12.66
C TYR A 210 9.80 15.08 -12.92
N GLU A 211 9.01 14.97 -13.97
CA GLU A 211 8.38 13.70 -14.37
C GLU A 211 9.44 12.76 -14.98
N PRO A 212 9.61 11.52 -14.43
CA PRO A 212 10.50 10.54 -15.03
C PRO A 212 9.85 9.89 -16.25
N VAL A 213 10.61 9.79 -17.34
CA VAL A 213 10.17 9.36 -18.67
C VAL A 213 11.06 8.19 -19.13
N TRP A 214 10.48 7.07 -19.53
CA TRP A 214 11.25 5.97 -20.14
C TRP A 214 11.88 6.40 -21.46
N SER A 215 13.13 6.03 -21.67
CA SER A 215 13.88 6.34 -22.89
C SER A 215 13.52 5.46 -24.08
N GLY A 216 12.82 4.35 -23.87
CA GLY A 216 12.46 3.36 -24.87
C GLY A 216 11.06 2.81 -24.70
N ALA A 217 10.71 1.81 -25.51
CA ALA A 217 9.49 1.06 -25.39
C ALA A 217 9.49 0.24 -24.08
N VAL A 218 8.37 0.23 -23.38
CA VAL A 218 8.20 -0.48 -22.12
C VAL A 218 7.09 -1.51 -22.27
N HIS A 219 7.33 -2.69 -21.69
CA HIS A 219 6.37 -3.78 -21.68
C HIS A 219 5.90 -4.02 -20.25
N TYR A 220 4.61 -4.14 -20.10
CA TYR A 220 3.97 -4.48 -18.84
C TYR A 220 3.25 -5.83 -18.96
N PRO A 221 3.15 -6.61 -17.89
CA PRO A 221 2.39 -7.85 -17.93
C PRO A 221 0.92 -7.58 -18.24
N THR A 222 0.25 -8.54 -18.86
CA THR A 222 -1.21 -8.59 -19.00
C THR A 222 -1.75 -9.69 -18.11
N TYR A 223 -3.00 -9.55 -17.63
CA TYR A 223 -3.57 -10.50 -16.68
C TYR A 223 -4.94 -10.99 -17.13
N THR A 224 -5.22 -12.24 -16.85
CA THR A 224 -6.58 -12.78 -16.83
C THR A 224 -7.12 -12.65 -15.41
N ILE A 225 -8.32 -12.10 -15.27
CA ILE A 225 -8.99 -11.96 -13.98
C ILE A 225 -9.95 -13.12 -13.77
N ALA A 226 -9.89 -13.75 -12.60
CA ALA A 226 -10.88 -14.69 -12.14
C ALA A 226 -11.61 -14.11 -10.93
N LEU A 227 -12.92 -14.04 -11.02
CA LEU A 227 -13.79 -13.59 -9.93
C LEU A 227 -14.21 -14.83 -9.11
N PRO A 228 -14.26 -14.75 -7.77
CA PRO A 228 -14.80 -15.82 -6.94
C PRO A 228 -16.29 -15.96 -7.21
N ASP A 229 -16.76 -17.18 -7.33
CA ASP A 229 -18.18 -17.47 -7.49
C ASP A 229 -18.84 -17.65 -6.12
N PHE A 230 -19.57 -16.66 -5.68
CA PHE A 230 -20.31 -16.66 -4.43
C PHE A 230 -21.78 -17.08 -4.58
N SER A 231 -22.17 -17.69 -5.70
CA SER A 231 -23.56 -18.11 -5.97
C SER A 231 -24.08 -19.23 -5.05
N GLU A 232 -23.18 -19.93 -4.37
CA GLU A 232 -23.50 -20.99 -3.41
C GLU A 232 -23.05 -20.59 -2.00
N GLU A 233 -23.92 -20.81 -1.00
CA GLU A 233 -23.63 -20.51 0.40
C GLU A 233 -22.33 -21.19 0.91
N GLY A 234 -22.04 -22.41 0.46
CA GLY A 234 -20.83 -23.16 0.79
C GLY A 234 -19.53 -22.60 0.16
N ALA A 235 -19.62 -21.63 -0.75
CA ALA A 235 -18.45 -20.96 -1.31
C ALA A 235 -17.91 -19.85 -0.38
N ILE A 236 -18.68 -19.43 0.61
CA ILE A 236 -18.32 -18.36 1.54
C ILE A 236 -17.79 -19.00 2.82
N SER A 237 -16.50 -18.85 3.08
CA SER A 237 -15.84 -19.44 4.24
C SER A 237 -16.15 -18.72 5.55
N ASP A 238 -16.04 -19.44 6.67
CA ASP A 238 -16.16 -18.82 8.01
C ASP A 238 -15.07 -17.77 8.26
N GLU A 239 -13.87 -17.96 7.67
CA GLU A 239 -12.78 -16.98 7.73
C GLU A 239 -13.18 -15.68 7.03
N LEU A 240 -13.85 -15.77 5.87
CA LEU A 240 -14.29 -14.60 5.13
C LEU A 240 -15.38 -13.85 5.90
N LEU A 241 -16.37 -14.54 6.47
CA LEU A 241 -17.38 -13.92 7.33
C LEU A 241 -16.76 -13.27 8.56
N SER A 242 -15.81 -13.95 9.21
CA SER A 242 -15.09 -13.42 10.38
C SER A 242 -14.25 -12.19 10.05
N ALA A 243 -13.75 -12.05 8.82
CA ALA A 243 -13.01 -10.86 8.38
C ALA A 243 -13.91 -9.60 8.37
N PHE A 244 -15.24 -9.77 8.25
CA PHE A 244 -16.26 -8.73 8.38
C PHE A 244 -16.90 -8.69 9.79
N GLU A 245 -16.36 -9.43 10.75
CA GLU A 245 -16.93 -9.58 12.10
C GLU A 245 -18.37 -10.15 12.09
N ILE A 246 -18.70 -10.99 11.10
CA ILE A 246 -19.97 -11.71 11.00
C ILE A 246 -19.80 -13.12 11.56
N ASN A 247 -20.63 -13.48 12.54
CA ASN A 247 -20.65 -14.83 13.09
C ASN A 247 -21.64 -15.71 12.31
N HIS A 248 -21.14 -16.68 11.56
CA HIS A 248 -21.95 -17.59 10.76
C HIS A 248 -23.11 -18.25 11.56
N PHE A 249 -22.88 -18.61 12.83
CA PHE A 249 -23.87 -19.28 13.65
C PHE A 249 -25.00 -18.37 14.15
N LEU A 250 -24.81 -17.05 14.09
CA LEU A 250 -25.78 -16.05 14.53
C LEU A 250 -26.43 -15.30 13.37
N ALA A 251 -25.82 -15.36 12.19
CA ALA A 251 -26.31 -14.66 11.02
C ALA A 251 -27.49 -15.38 10.38
N GLU A 252 -28.49 -14.61 9.97
CA GLU A 252 -29.55 -15.07 9.07
C GLU A 252 -29.05 -14.96 7.62
N VAL A 253 -29.28 -16.00 6.81
CA VAL A 253 -28.81 -16.09 5.43
C VAL A 253 -29.99 -16.03 4.47
N TYR A 254 -29.88 -15.15 3.47
CA TYR A 254 -30.87 -14.99 2.42
C TYR A 254 -30.23 -15.12 1.05
N LYS A 255 -30.91 -15.75 0.13
CA LYS A 255 -30.54 -15.76 -1.28
C LYS A 255 -31.50 -14.89 -2.06
N GLU A 256 -30.99 -13.86 -2.72
CA GLU A 256 -31.76 -12.94 -3.54
C GLU A 256 -32.11 -13.56 -4.91
N SER A 257 -33.05 -12.93 -5.63
CA SER A 257 -33.56 -13.44 -6.91
C SER A 257 -32.52 -13.42 -8.06
N ASP A 258 -31.52 -12.56 -7.95
CA ASP A 258 -30.38 -12.41 -8.88
C ASP A 258 -29.24 -13.39 -8.57
N GLY A 259 -29.34 -14.11 -7.44
CA GLY A 259 -28.39 -15.11 -6.99
C GLY A 259 -27.45 -14.65 -5.90
N ASP A 260 -27.49 -13.37 -5.51
CA ASP A 260 -26.69 -12.82 -4.43
C ASP A 260 -27.02 -13.48 -3.10
N ILE A 261 -26.01 -13.65 -2.24
CA ILE A 261 -26.16 -14.19 -0.89
C ILE A 261 -25.96 -13.06 0.13
N VAL A 262 -26.91 -12.92 1.04
CA VAL A 262 -26.90 -11.87 2.07
C VAL A 262 -26.89 -12.51 3.45
N TYR A 263 -25.91 -12.14 4.27
CA TYR A 263 -25.82 -12.48 5.70
C TYR A 263 -26.26 -11.27 6.52
N ILE A 264 -27.15 -11.47 7.49
CA ILE A 264 -27.60 -10.42 8.41
C ILE A 264 -27.34 -10.87 9.84
N GLU A 265 -26.53 -10.10 10.58
CA GLU A 265 -26.31 -10.30 12.00
C GLU A 265 -26.53 -8.98 12.75
N GLY A 266 -27.63 -8.90 13.48
CA GLY A 266 -28.02 -7.70 14.20
C GLY A 266 -28.22 -6.49 13.28
N TYR A 267 -27.32 -5.52 13.35
CA TYR A 267 -27.34 -4.31 12.50
C TYR A 267 -26.42 -4.40 11.28
N ASN A 268 -25.67 -5.48 11.14
CA ASN A 268 -24.70 -5.68 10.07
C ASN A 268 -25.33 -6.50 8.94
N ALA A 269 -25.16 -6.08 7.72
CA ALA A 269 -25.54 -6.81 6.51
C ALA A 269 -24.32 -6.94 5.58
N LEU A 270 -24.09 -8.16 5.08
CA LEU A 270 -22.99 -8.49 4.20
C LEU A 270 -23.53 -9.23 2.98
N GLN A 271 -23.40 -8.63 1.81
CA GLN A 271 -23.87 -9.16 0.53
C GLN A 271 -22.69 -9.58 -0.33
N PHE A 272 -22.79 -10.77 -0.91
CA PHE A 272 -21.85 -11.31 -1.89
C PHE A 272 -22.56 -11.52 -3.21
N SER A 273 -22.05 -10.91 -4.27
CA SER A 273 -22.55 -11.09 -5.62
C SER A 273 -21.74 -12.15 -6.37
N LYS A 274 -22.36 -12.84 -7.29
CA LYS A 274 -21.74 -13.88 -8.14
C LYS A 274 -20.54 -13.39 -8.96
N ASP A 275 -20.43 -12.10 -9.18
CA ASP A 275 -19.37 -11.42 -9.94
C ASP A 275 -18.28 -10.81 -9.04
N GLY A 276 -18.13 -11.35 -7.83
CA GLY A 276 -17.05 -10.99 -6.91
C GLY A 276 -17.25 -9.67 -6.16
N HIS A 277 -18.36 -8.95 -6.38
CA HIS A 277 -18.66 -7.75 -5.61
C HIS A 277 -19.10 -8.11 -4.19
N VAL A 278 -18.56 -7.36 -3.23
CA VAL A 278 -18.88 -7.50 -1.81
C VAL A 278 -19.34 -6.16 -1.27
N VAL A 279 -20.49 -6.16 -0.61
CA VAL A 279 -21.06 -4.97 0.03
C VAL A 279 -21.34 -5.28 1.50
N TYR A 280 -20.61 -4.61 2.39
CA TYR A 280 -20.90 -4.59 3.81
C TYR A 280 -21.58 -3.27 4.15
N SER A 281 -22.68 -3.32 4.90
CA SER A 281 -23.43 -2.14 5.31
C SER A 281 -23.98 -2.30 6.72
N VAL A 282 -24.13 -1.18 7.41
CA VAL A 282 -24.55 -1.16 8.81
C VAL A 282 -25.73 -0.23 9.00
N THR A 283 -26.73 -0.70 9.76
CA THR A 283 -27.86 0.11 10.22
C THR A 283 -27.77 0.25 11.73
N GLY A 284 -27.86 1.48 12.27
CA GLY A 284 -27.77 1.69 13.73
C GLY A 284 -26.34 1.69 14.29
N ASP A 285 -26.11 0.98 15.39
CA ASP A 285 -24.87 1.02 16.20
C ASP A 285 -23.91 -0.16 15.90
N GLY A 286 -24.09 -0.85 14.77
CA GLY A 286 -23.19 -1.92 14.32
C GLY A 286 -21.88 -1.38 13.75
N GLY A 287 -21.10 -2.28 13.13
CA GLY A 287 -19.90 -1.94 12.39
C GLY A 287 -18.63 -2.58 12.94
N ILE A 288 -17.60 -2.65 12.10
CA ILE A 288 -16.27 -3.18 12.46
C ILE A 288 -15.52 -2.12 13.28
N ASP A 289 -15.06 -2.51 14.47
CA ASP A 289 -14.35 -1.61 15.38
C ASP A 289 -12.94 -1.27 14.85
N LEU A 290 -12.63 0.02 14.82
CA LEU A 290 -11.31 0.51 14.43
C LEU A 290 -10.31 0.60 15.59
N GLU A 291 -10.78 0.35 16.83
CA GLU A 291 -9.95 0.39 18.05
C GLU A 291 -9.23 1.75 18.23
N LEU A 292 -9.90 2.85 17.90
CA LEU A 292 -9.32 4.19 17.96
C LEU A 292 -9.15 4.67 19.40
N SER A 293 -8.05 5.36 19.69
CA SER A 293 -7.85 6.04 20.96
C SER A 293 -8.66 7.34 21.02
N ASP A 294 -9.41 7.57 22.09
CA ASP A 294 -10.18 8.79 22.33
C ASP A 294 -9.31 10.06 22.39
N SER A 295 -8.02 9.91 22.72
CA SER A 295 -7.07 11.03 22.89
C SER A 295 -6.34 11.41 21.61
N ALA A 296 -6.56 10.69 20.49
CA ALA A 296 -5.84 10.94 19.24
C ALA A 296 -6.27 12.26 18.60
N SER A 297 -5.29 13.02 18.09
CA SER A 297 -5.54 14.18 17.25
C SER A 297 -6.22 13.77 15.94
N GLU A 298 -6.83 14.73 15.23
CA GLU A 298 -7.48 14.49 13.93
C GLU A 298 -6.52 13.84 12.91
N LYS A 299 -5.25 14.26 12.87
CA LYS A 299 -4.22 13.71 11.98
C LYS A 299 -3.85 12.28 12.36
N GLU A 300 -3.62 12.02 13.63
CA GLU A 300 -3.35 10.68 14.15
C GLU A 300 -4.52 9.75 13.85
N ARG A 301 -5.74 10.23 14.05
CA ARG A 301 -6.96 9.48 13.75
C ARG A 301 -7.04 9.12 12.27
N ARG A 302 -6.82 10.07 11.35
CA ARG A 302 -6.81 9.80 9.89
C ARG A 302 -5.71 8.81 9.51
N ALA A 303 -4.52 8.97 10.05
CA ALA A 303 -3.39 8.10 9.78
C ALA A 303 -3.66 6.66 10.26
N TYR A 304 -4.19 6.52 11.47
CA TYR A 304 -4.54 5.23 12.03
C TYR A 304 -5.68 4.56 11.24
N ILE A 305 -6.77 5.30 10.95
CA ILE A 305 -7.89 4.81 10.14
C ILE A 305 -7.43 4.28 8.80
N SER A 306 -6.57 5.04 8.10
CA SER A 306 -6.07 4.65 6.80
C SER A 306 -5.31 3.31 6.84
N ARG A 307 -4.42 3.15 7.81
CA ARG A 307 -3.66 1.93 8.00
C ARG A 307 -4.58 0.75 8.35
N ARG A 308 -5.49 0.96 9.31
CA ARG A 308 -6.40 -0.10 9.78
C ARG A 308 -7.35 -0.58 8.69
N ILE A 309 -7.84 0.34 7.84
CA ILE A 309 -8.67 -0.02 6.68
C ILE A 309 -7.87 -0.91 5.71
N GLY A 310 -6.64 -0.55 5.39
CA GLY A 310 -5.82 -1.38 4.54
C GLY A 310 -5.61 -2.79 5.12
N GLU A 311 -5.25 -2.92 6.41
CA GLU A 311 -5.12 -4.22 7.08
C GLU A 311 -6.40 -5.06 7.01
N ILE A 312 -7.58 -4.41 7.13
CA ILE A 312 -8.88 -5.09 7.02
C ILE A 312 -9.13 -5.55 5.59
N LEU A 313 -8.89 -4.71 4.57
CA LEU A 313 -9.05 -5.09 3.17
C LEU A 313 -8.12 -6.24 2.76
N GLU A 314 -6.86 -6.24 3.21
CA GLU A 314 -5.92 -7.34 3.01
C GLU A 314 -6.41 -8.63 3.67
N ARG A 315 -6.91 -8.55 4.90
CA ARG A 315 -7.46 -9.70 5.62
C ARG A 315 -8.69 -10.28 4.89
N ILE A 316 -9.58 -9.43 4.37
CA ILE A 316 -10.75 -9.85 3.59
C ILE A 316 -10.30 -10.55 2.30
N SER A 317 -9.37 -9.98 1.56
CA SER A 317 -8.85 -10.56 0.32
C SER A 317 -8.18 -11.91 0.56
N ALA A 318 -7.34 -12.01 1.58
CA ALA A 318 -6.69 -13.26 1.96
C ALA A 318 -7.70 -14.35 2.36
N ALA A 319 -8.73 -14.01 3.14
CA ALA A 319 -9.79 -14.94 3.55
C ALA A 319 -10.64 -15.42 2.36
N ALA A 320 -10.77 -14.60 1.33
CA ALA A 320 -11.44 -14.97 0.07
C ALA A 320 -10.53 -15.75 -0.90
N GLY A 321 -9.24 -15.95 -0.58
CA GLY A 321 -8.26 -16.51 -1.49
C GLY A 321 -7.99 -15.62 -2.71
N CYS A 322 -8.21 -14.32 -2.58
CA CYS A 322 -8.05 -13.31 -3.63
C CYS A 322 -6.79 -12.48 -3.44
N ASP A 323 -6.38 -11.80 -4.52
CA ASP A 323 -5.23 -10.91 -4.46
C ASP A 323 -5.59 -9.66 -3.63
N GLY A 324 -4.67 -9.27 -2.76
CA GLY A 324 -4.67 -8.03 -2.01
C GLY A 324 -3.96 -6.89 -2.75
N GLY A 325 -3.22 -6.08 -1.99
CA GLY A 325 -2.41 -4.98 -2.53
C GLY A 325 -3.19 -3.69 -2.70
N PHE A 326 -4.13 -3.41 -1.80
CA PHE A 326 -4.88 -2.16 -1.79
C PHE A 326 -3.99 -0.99 -1.34
N SER A 327 -4.03 0.08 -2.11
CA SER A 327 -3.39 1.36 -1.80
C SER A 327 -4.47 2.42 -1.62
N ILE A 328 -4.34 3.26 -0.60
CA ILE A 328 -5.30 4.34 -0.39
C ILE A 328 -5.13 5.42 -1.45
N ALA A 329 -6.19 5.74 -2.14
CA ALA A 329 -6.26 6.79 -3.15
C ALA A 329 -6.81 8.11 -2.60
N GLY A 330 -7.54 8.09 -1.49
CA GLY A 330 -8.08 9.29 -0.88
C GLY A 330 -8.73 9.06 0.47
N ILE A 331 -8.77 10.12 1.29
CA ILE A 331 -9.48 10.15 2.56
C ILE A 331 -10.26 11.47 2.62
N THR A 332 -11.57 11.37 2.50
CA THR A 332 -12.46 12.53 2.56
C THR A 332 -13.22 12.53 3.88
N ALA A 333 -13.20 13.66 4.58
CA ALA A 333 -13.99 13.82 5.79
C ALA A 333 -15.47 14.00 5.44
N GLU A 334 -16.33 13.20 6.06
CA GLU A 334 -17.77 13.33 5.98
C GLU A 334 -18.38 13.59 7.35
N LYS A 335 -19.68 13.86 7.39
CA LYS A 335 -20.39 14.15 8.65
C LYS A 335 -20.30 12.96 9.62
N GLY A 336 -19.41 13.07 10.59
CA GLY A 336 -19.22 12.10 11.66
C GLY A 336 -18.26 10.94 11.36
N GLY A 337 -17.51 11.01 10.24
CA GLY A 337 -16.52 9.99 9.88
C GLY A 337 -15.72 10.34 8.63
N TYR A 338 -15.32 9.31 7.88
CA TYR A 338 -14.51 9.43 6.67
C TYR A 338 -15.01 8.47 5.60
N VAL A 339 -14.82 8.86 4.35
CA VAL A 339 -14.83 7.96 3.20
C VAL A 339 -13.39 7.77 2.74
N VAL A 340 -12.96 6.52 2.69
CA VAL A 340 -11.63 6.12 2.25
C VAL A 340 -11.77 5.35 0.95
N THR A 341 -11.12 5.84 -0.09
CA THR A 341 -11.08 5.21 -1.40
C THR A 341 -9.75 4.49 -1.60
N CYS A 342 -9.80 3.27 -2.14
CA CYS A 342 -8.62 2.45 -2.35
C CYS A 342 -8.55 1.95 -3.79
N GLU A 343 -7.34 1.92 -4.34
CA GLU A 343 -7.00 1.32 -5.62
C GLU A 343 -6.25 0.01 -5.36
N ARG A 344 -6.48 -1.00 -6.18
CA ARG A 344 -5.71 -2.24 -6.11
C ARG A 344 -4.50 -2.16 -7.03
N GLY A 345 -3.32 -2.44 -6.49
CA GLY A 345 -2.09 -2.56 -7.27
C GLY A 345 -2.05 -3.87 -8.06
N MET A 346 -1.55 -3.79 -9.30
CA MET A 346 -1.36 -4.95 -10.16
C MET A 346 -0.15 -4.70 -11.07
N GLY A 347 0.83 -5.60 -11.07
CA GLY A 347 1.94 -5.57 -12.04
C GLY A 347 2.66 -4.22 -12.19
N GLY A 348 2.82 -3.45 -11.13
CA GLY A 348 3.43 -2.12 -11.17
C GLY A 348 2.50 -0.98 -11.56
N GLY A 349 1.21 -1.25 -11.79
CA GLY A 349 0.17 -0.25 -12.03
C GLY A 349 -0.99 -0.40 -11.04
N PHE A 350 -2.10 0.31 -11.31
CA PHE A 350 -3.34 0.24 -10.56
C PHE A 350 -4.48 -0.26 -11.43
N VAL A 351 -5.43 -0.96 -10.83
CA VAL A 351 -6.64 -1.43 -11.52
C VAL A 351 -7.65 -0.29 -11.58
N THR A 352 -8.21 -0.05 -12.77
CA THR A 352 -9.34 0.85 -12.97
C THR A 352 -10.64 0.03 -12.96
N GLU A 353 -11.45 0.24 -11.95
CA GLU A 353 -12.79 -0.34 -11.84
C GLU A 353 -13.83 0.59 -12.48
N ALA A 354 -15.00 0.03 -12.81
CA ALA A 354 -16.09 0.81 -13.40
C ALA A 354 -16.56 1.99 -12.51
N ASP A 355 -16.51 1.78 -11.18
CA ASP A 355 -16.84 2.79 -10.17
C ASP A 355 -15.66 3.72 -9.80
N GLY A 356 -14.52 3.56 -10.47
CA GLY A 356 -13.30 4.36 -10.28
C GLY A 356 -12.35 3.86 -9.20
N TYR A 357 -12.82 3.07 -8.22
CA TYR A 357 -12.01 2.57 -7.11
C TYR A 357 -12.26 1.09 -6.85
N SER A 358 -11.21 0.35 -6.51
CA SER A 358 -11.31 -1.08 -6.21
C SER A 358 -11.93 -1.37 -4.83
N ALA A 359 -11.86 -0.42 -3.91
CA ALA A 359 -12.61 -0.46 -2.66
C ALA A 359 -12.98 0.94 -2.18
N ILE A 360 -14.15 1.05 -1.55
CA ILE A 360 -14.63 2.25 -0.88
C ILE A 360 -15.07 1.85 0.52
N VAL A 361 -14.48 2.49 1.54
CA VAL A 361 -14.76 2.22 2.94
C VAL A 361 -15.32 3.47 3.61
N THR A 362 -16.49 3.35 4.23
CA THR A 362 -17.13 4.42 4.98
C THR A 362 -17.00 4.16 6.47
N THR A 363 -16.60 5.18 7.24
CA THR A 363 -16.53 5.11 8.69
C THR A 363 -17.52 6.07 9.34
N ARG A 364 -17.91 5.76 10.57
CA ARG A 364 -18.67 6.64 11.43
C ARG A 364 -18.12 6.53 12.85
N GLY A 365 -17.60 7.64 13.40
CA GLY A 365 -16.89 7.62 14.68
C GLY A 365 -15.65 6.73 14.61
N ASP A 366 -15.66 5.68 15.42
CA ASP A 366 -14.62 4.67 15.57
C ASP A 366 -14.93 3.34 14.86
N ARG A 367 -15.93 3.31 13.98
CA ARG A 367 -16.38 2.08 13.31
C ARG A 367 -16.42 2.22 11.80
N ILE A 368 -16.12 1.12 11.10
CA ILE A 368 -16.44 0.97 9.68
C ILE A 368 -17.92 0.61 9.58
N THR A 369 -18.66 1.41 8.82
CA THR A 369 -20.11 1.23 8.62
C THR A 369 -20.46 0.85 7.19
N GLY A 370 -19.48 0.85 6.28
CA GLY A 370 -19.67 0.40 4.92
C GLY A 370 -18.36 0.00 4.27
N ILE A 371 -18.39 -1.09 3.53
CA ILE A 371 -17.31 -1.52 2.61
C ILE A 371 -17.96 -1.92 1.30
N ARG A 372 -17.46 -1.38 0.20
CA ARG A 372 -17.75 -1.87 -1.14
C ARG A 372 -16.43 -2.22 -1.79
N MET A 373 -16.29 -3.43 -2.29
CA MET A 373 -15.06 -3.87 -2.94
C MET A 373 -15.33 -4.98 -3.95
N THR A 374 -14.40 -5.15 -4.89
CA THR A 374 -14.39 -6.27 -5.82
C THR A 374 -13.26 -7.23 -5.45
N LEU A 375 -13.59 -8.48 -5.19
CA LEU A 375 -12.65 -9.56 -4.94
C LEU A 375 -12.30 -10.26 -6.26
N SER A 376 -11.02 -10.46 -6.53
CA SER A 376 -10.59 -11.21 -7.70
C SER A 376 -9.17 -11.72 -7.53
N THR A 377 -8.80 -12.70 -8.33
CA THR A 377 -7.43 -13.16 -8.53
C THR A 377 -6.95 -12.80 -9.93
N ALA A 378 -5.67 -12.49 -10.07
CA ALA A 378 -5.04 -12.17 -11.33
C ALA A 378 -3.97 -13.21 -11.68
N SER A 379 -4.01 -13.71 -12.91
CA SER A 379 -2.99 -14.61 -13.43
C SER A 379 -2.32 -13.95 -14.63
N GLU A 380 -0.98 -13.84 -14.60
CA GLU A 380 -0.22 -13.25 -15.70
C GLU A 380 -0.44 -14.04 -16.99
N ASN A 381 -0.76 -13.35 -18.09
CA ASN A 381 -1.13 -13.91 -19.37
C ASN A 381 -0.43 -13.19 -20.53
N GLY A 382 0.89 -12.98 -20.43
CA GLY A 382 1.68 -12.34 -21.46
C GLY A 382 2.08 -10.90 -21.14
N THR A 383 2.43 -10.14 -22.17
CA THR A 383 2.87 -8.75 -22.02
C THR A 383 2.26 -7.87 -23.11
N ALA A 384 1.98 -6.63 -22.79
CA ALA A 384 1.60 -5.58 -23.73
C ALA A 384 2.62 -4.43 -23.71
N MET A 385 2.85 -3.84 -24.85
CA MET A 385 3.72 -2.66 -24.98
C MET A 385 2.88 -1.41 -24.69
N LEU A 386 3.33 -0.59 -23.74
CA LEU A 386 2.74 0.71 -23.51
C LEU A 386 2.98 1.65 -24.71
N LEU A 387 2.02 2.54 -24.93
CA LEU A 387 2.20 3.62 -25.90
C LEU A 387 3.46 4.42 -25.53
N PRO A 388 4.41 4.62 -26.46
CA PRO A 388 5.58 5.43 -26.19
C PRO A 388 5.19 6.81 -25.66
N LEU A 389 5.82 7.25 -24.58
CA LEU A 389 5.37 8.42 -23.82
C LEU A 389 5.38 9.71 -24.67
N HIS A 390 6.30 9.85 -25.64
CA HIS A 390 6.30 10.98 -26.56
C HIS A 390 5.07 11.04 -27.48
N LEU A 391 4.40 9.90 -27.74
CA LEU A 391 3.11 9.88 -28.43
C LEU A 391 1.98 10.17 -27.47
N ALA A 392 2.05 9.65 -26.24
CA ALA A 392 1.06 9.93 -25.21
C ALA A 392 1.02 11.42 -24.85
N THR A 393 2.17 12.11 -24.78
CA THR A 393 2.23 13.55 -24.50
C THR A 393 1.56 14.41 -25.57
N ALA A 394 1.52 13.95 -26.83
CA ALA A 394 0.83 14.65 -27.91
C ALA A 394 -0.72 14.62 -27.76
N LEU A 395 -1.24 13.76 -26.91
CA LEU A 395 -2.68 13.62 -26.64
C LEU A 395 -3.12 14.39 -25.37
N LEU A 396 -2.15 14.99 -24.64
CA LEU A 396 -2.45 15.70 -23.41
C LEU A 396 -3.04 17.07 -23.66
N GLU A 397 -3.93 17.48 -22.79
CA GLU A 397 -4.42 18.85 -22.67
C GLU A 397 -3.84 19.50 -21.40
N GLY A 398 -3.44 20.76 -21.49
CA GLY A 398 -2.86 21.50 -20.37
C GLY A 398 -1.37 21.20 -20.12
N GLU A 399 -0.82 21.83 -19.10
CA GLU A 399 0.56 21.70 -18.64
C GLU A 399 0.61 20.95 -17.29
N ASP A 400 1.80 20.60 -16.83
CA ASP A 400 2.05 19.95 -15.55
C ASP A 400 1.39 18.56 -15.37
N ASN A 401 1.28 17.79 -16.45
CA ASN A 401 0.77 16.44 -16.39
C ASN A 401 1.81 15.46 -15.81
N SER A 402 1.31 14.41 -15.18
CA SER A 402 2.05 13.22 -14.77
C SER A 402 1.34 11.99 -15.30
N PHE A 403 2.05 10.87 -15.42
CA PHE A 403 1.46 9.62 -15.86
C PHE A 403 1.57 8.53 -14.80
N CYS A 404 0.57 7.66 -14.74
CA CYS A 404 0.69 6.36 -14.09
C CYS A 404 0.23 5.26 -15.05
N VAL A 405 0.57 4.02 -14.73
CA VAL A 405 0.05 2.87 -15.46
C VAL A 405 -1.21 2.40 -14.77
N ARG A 406 -2.27 2.22 -15.56
CA ARG A 406 -3.53 1.67 -15.11
C ARG A 406 -3.93 0.46 -15.96
N TYR A 407 -4.50 -0.52 -15.32
CA TYR A 407 -5.04 -1.70 -15.97
C TYR A 407 -6.53 -1.51 -16.22
N THR A 408 -6.95 -1.70 -17.46
CA THR A 408 -8.36 -1.66 -17.87
C THR A 408 -8.73 -3.01 -18.49
N GLU A 409 -9.95 -3.45 -18.28
CA GLU A 409 -10.45 -4.68 -18.88
C GLU A 409 -10.75 -4.46 -20.38
N GLN A 410 -10.15 -5.32 -21.21
CA GLN A 410 -10.39 -5.36 -22.66
C GLN A 410 -10.55 -6.83 -23.08
N GLU A 411 -11.73 -7.21 -23.52
CA GLU A 411 -12.03 -8.57 -24.01
C GLU A 411 -11.67 -9.70 -23.01
N GLY A 412 -11.86 -9.46 -21.70
CA GLY A 412 -11.56 -10.42 -20.63
C GLY A 412 -10.10 -10.45 -20.17
N LEU A 413 -9.28 -9.53 -20.67
CA LEU A 413 -7.89 -9.32 -20.23
C LEU A 413 -7.74 -7.96 -19.58
N MET A 414 -6.96 -7.90 -18.50
CA MET A 414 -6.48 -6.64 -17.95
C MET A 414 -5.23 -6.20 -18.72
N VAL A 415 -5.36 -5.12 -19.45
CA VAL A 415 -4.33 -4.56 -20.32
C VAL A 415 -3.82 -3.25 -19.70
N PRO A 416 -2.49 -3.07 -19.60
CA PRO A 416 -1.91 -1.84 -19.08
C PRO A 416 -2.05 -0.70 -20.09
N ASP A 417 -2.38 0.49 -19.60
CA ASP A 417 -2.44 1.72 -20.39
C ASP A 417 -1.84 2.89 -19.60
N LEU A 418 -1.42 3.94 -20.30
CA LEU A 418 -0.94 5.17 -19.70
C LEU A 418 -2.12 6.07 -19.36
N TYR A 419 -2.27 6.35 -18.08
CA TYR A 419 -3.29 7.24 -17.57
C TYR A 419 -2.67 8.57 -17.14
N SER A 420 -3.20 9.68 -17.70
CA SER A 420 -2.77 11.02 -17.31
C SER A 420 -3.40 11.38 -15.95
N MET A 421 -2.54 11.72 -15.01
CA MET A 421 -2.93 12.36 -13.76
C MET A 421 -2.83 13.87 -14.00
N GLY A 422 -3.90 14.46 -14.54
CA GLY A 422 -3.91 15.84 -15.03
C GLY A 422 -3.64 16.88 -13.97
N GLY A 423 -2.99 17.98 -14.37
CA GLY A 423 -2.75 19.16 -13.55
C GLY A 423 -3.98 20.02 -13.22
N ALA A 424 -5.17 19.65 -13.61
CA ALA A 424 -6.39 20.35 -13.21
C ALA A 424 -7.06 19.56 -12.07
N SER A 425 -6.97 20.11 -10.87
CA SER A 425 -7.84 19.77 -9.76
C SER A 425 -9.31 19.79 -10.23
N HIS A 426 -9.84 18.65 -10.65
CA HIS A 426 -11.26 18.43 -10.49
C HIS A 426 -11.45 18.18 -9.00
N GLY A 427 -11.60 19.31 -8.28
CA GLY A 427 -12.16 19.29 -6.94
C GLY A 427 -13.47 18.54 -7.07
N MET A 428 -13.58 17.41 -6.39
CA MET A 428 -14.87 16.89 -6.03
C MET A 428 -15.50 17.93 -5.10
N GLU A 429 -16.52 18.63 -5.65
CA GLU A 429 -17.51 19.34 -4.83
C GLU A 429 -18.31 18.37 -3.98
#